data_b8b246439c1b57e98c9b2f6206c3f8c6
#
_entry.id   b8b246439c1b57e98c9b2f6206c3f8c6
#
_cell.length_a   1.000
_cell.length_b   1.000
_cell.length_c   1.000
_cell.angle_alpha   90.00
_cell.angle_beta   90.00
_cell.angle_gamma   90.00
#
_symmetry.space_group_name_H-M   'P 1'
#
loop_
_entity.id
_entity.type
_entity.pdbx_description
1 polymer ?
#
loop_
_entity_poly.entity_id
_entity_poly.type
_entity_poly.pdbx_seq_one_letter_code
_entity_poly.pdbx_strand_id
1 'polypeptide(L)'
;MIMKRLTLILMTAALAMTMTAQTAREEIEANKYLAGSNYLDYDRQMTTKALTPAPKGYTPFYMSHYGRHGSRWLIAKDSYTSVVEPMQKARQYGKLTAKGEEVLRQLESFVKQPVPNFPALDGQYEGAQLRLGDLSSVGERQHHGIGKRMAQNFPEIFKTKDVAIDARSTVVVRCILSMVAECEELMAANPTARIHNEVSEALQYYLNAPRTGLIKAMRDKSNSMKRQYGALVKPDRLMQVLFNDQQWVADSLKADRLMSQLFEIATNMQSHDTDIDLYPLFNNDEIYDQWRTRNIRWYLDYGPAPQTEGVMPYSQKNLLKNIIETADTVSLTQATLRFGHEVCVMPLACLLELDQCGASVDDLNELDKYWRNYKIYPMGCNIQLIFYRPTKQKANSQKPIANSKDILVKALLNERECTLPIPTNQHPYYKWSDLRQYYLDKLAKFEQREAEYLSKQ
;
A
#
# COMPACT_ATOMS: atom_id res chain seq x y z
N MET A 1 -48.99 -32.69 -5.96
CA MET A 1 -47.79 -32.23 -6.69
C MET A 1 -47.47 -30.75 -6.46
N ILE A 2 -48.43 -29.91 -6.17
CA ILE A 2 -48.25 -28.47 -5.96
C ILE A 2 -47.62 -28.16 -4.57
N MET A 3 -47.97 -28.89 -3.51
CA MET A 3 -47.40 -28.66 -2.16
C MET A 3 -45.90 -29.01 -2.05
N LYS A 4 -45.37 -29.97 -2.82
CA LYS A 4 -43.93 -30.29 -2.80
C LYS A 4 -43.05 -29.22 -3.51
N ARG A 5 -43.66 -28.45 -4.43
CA ARG A 5 -42.92 -27.33 -5.10
C ARG A 5 -42.89 -26.07 -4.27
N LEU A 6 -43.89 -25.80 -3.42
CA LEU A 6 -43.84 -24.66 -2.48
C LEU A 6 -42.80 -24.86 -1.35
N THR A 7 -42.64 -26.11 -0.86
CA THR A 7 -41.63 -26.38 0.20
C THR A 7 -40.19 -26.29 -0.33
N LEU A 8 -39.97 -26.57 -1.60
CA LEU A 8 -38.63 -26.44 -2.19
C LEU A 8 -38.24 -24.98 -2.49
N ILE A 9 -39.22 -24.14 -2.83
CA ILE A 9 -39.01 -22.67 -3.03
C ILE A 9 -38.78 -21.96 -1.69
N LEU A 10 -39.40 -22.39 -0.60
CA LEU A 10 -39.17 -21.85 0.75
C LEU A 10 -37.82 -22.31 1.33
N MET A 11 -37.32 -23.49 1.00
CA MET A 11 -35.98 -23.93 1.41
C MET A 11 -34.84 -23.27 0.64
N THR A 12 -35.05 -22.86 -0.62
CA THR A 12 -34.03 -22.12 -1.39
C THR A 12 -33.98 -20.63 -1.02
N ALA A 13 -35.08 -20.06 -0.52
CA ALA A 13 -35.10 -18.68 -0.03
C ALA A 13 -34.46 -18.53 1.39
N ALA A 14 -34.41 -19.62 2.18
CA ALA A 14 -33.80 -19.60 3.52
C ALA A 14 -32.26 -19.76 3.51
N LEU A 15 -31.63 -20.08 2.37
CA LEU A 15 -30.18 -20.16 2.22
C LEU A 15 -29.55 -18.92 1.56
N ALA A 16 -30.28 -17.88 1.29
CA ALA A 16 -29.74 -16.54 1.14
C ALA A 16 -29.40 -16.01 2.55
N MET A 17 -28.51 -16.70 3.27
CA MET A 17 -27.77 -16.07 4.36
C MET A 17 -27.07 -14.87 3.74
N THR A 18 -27.55 -13.70 4.08
CA THR A 18 -26.80 -12.45 3.91
C THR A 18 -25.43 -12.72 4.53
N MET A 19 -24.43 -12.99 3.69
CA MET A 19 -23.05 -12.89 4.12
C MET A 19 -22.85 -11.41 4.47
N THR A 20 -23.14 -11.06 5.71
CA THR A 20 -22.74 -9.75 6.23
C THR A 20 -21.23 -9.68 6.06
N ALA A 21 -20.77 -8.67 5.33
CA ALA A 21 -19.34 -8.47 5.15
C ALA A 21 -18.69 -8.39 6.55
N GLN A 22 -17.64 -9.17 6.77
CA GLN A 22 -16.89 -9.14 8.04
C GLN A 22 -16.51 -7.71 8.40
N THR A 23 -16.67 -7.36 9.68
CA THR A 23 -16.17 -6.09 10.21
C THR A 23 -14.64 -6.07 10.19
N ALA A 24 -14.03 -4.90 10.23
CA ALA A 24 -12.57 -4.79 10.32
C ALA A 24 -12.02 -5.46 11.59
N ARG A 25 -12.78 -5.42 12.69
CA ARG A 25 -12.41 -6.11 13.93
C ARG A 25 -12.35 -7.61 13.73
N GLU A 26 -13.39 -8.23 13.17
CA GLU A 26 -13.43 -9.66 12.87
C GLU A 26 -12.31 -10.10 11.91
N GLU A 27 -12.04 -9.30 10.87
CA GLU A 27 -10.92 -9.58 9.94
C GLU A 27 -9.57 -9.56 10.69
N ILE A 28 -9.34 -8.57 11.57
CA ILE A 28 -8.08 -8.44 12.34
C ILE A 28 -7.97 -9.53 13.41
N GLU A 29 -9.04 -9.90 14.09
CA GLU A 29 -9.04 -11.00 15.06
C GLU A 29 -8.75 -12.36 14.40
N ALA A 30 -9.29 -12.58 13.19
CA ALA A 30 -8.97 -13.76 12.38
C ALA A 30 -7.53 -13.75 11.84
N ASN A 31 -7.00 -12.56 11.55
CA ASN A 31 -5.64 -12.37 11.06
C ASN A 31 -5.02 -11.08 11.61
N LYS A 32 -4.37 -11.19 12.80
CA LYS A 32 -3.76 -10.05 13.51
C LYS A 32 -2.73 -9.27 12.67
N TYR A 33 -2.12 -9.90 11.67
CA TYR A 33 -1.12 -9.26 10.82
C TYR A 33 -1.70 -8.13 9.95
N LEU A 34 -3.01 -8.12 9.68
CA LEU A 34 -3.70 -7.02 8.99
C LEU A 34 -3.54 -5.69 9.73
N ALA A 35 -3.45 -5.73 11.07
CA ALA A 35 -3.20 -4.54 11.88
C ALA A 35 -1.83 -3.88 11.61
N GLY A 36 -0.94 -4.57 10.90
CA GLY A 36 0.32 -4.02 10.39
C GLY A 36 0.15 -2.85 9.44
N SER A 37 -1.04 -2.70 8.82
CA SER A 37 -1.32 -1.53 7.97
C SER A 37 -0.30 -1.41 6.83
N ASN A 38 0.51 -0.34 6.82
CA ASN A 38 1.58 -0.14 5.84
C ASN A 38 2.80 -1.06 6.01
N TYR A 39 2.86 -1.89 7.06
CA TYR A 39 3.87 -2.93 7.25
C TYR A 39 3.34 -4.34 6.95
N LEU A 40 2.08 -4.46 6.53
CA LEU A 40 1.51 -5.74 6.16
C LEU A 40 2.32 -6.34 5.00
N ASP A 41 2.74 -7.59 5.17
CA ASP A 41 3.42 -8.35 4.13
C ASP A 41 2.49 -8.57 2.92
N TYR A 42 3.01 -8.29 1.72
CA TYR A 42 2.26 -8.37 0.47
C TYR A 42 1.66 -9.76 0.22
N ASP A 43 2.46 -10.79 0.42
CA ASP A 43 2.07 -12.16 0.10
C ASP A 43 0.98 -12.70 1.03
N ARG A 44 0.83 -12.13 2.24
CA ARG A 44 -0.28 -12.45 3.15
C ARG A 44 -1.65 -11.98 2.66
N GLN A 45 -1.68 -11.05 1.71
CA GLN A 45 -2.92 -10.56 1.09
C GLN A 45 -3.21 -11.17 -0.28
N MET A 46 -2.23 -11.84 -0.87
CA MET A 46 -2.41 -12.39 -2.21
C MET A 46 -3.54 -13.40 -2.24
N THR A 47 -4.50 -13.16 -3.10
CA THR A 47 -5.55 -14.13 -3.44
C THR A 47 -5.23 -14.73 -4.80
N THR A 48 -5.38 -16.04 -4.91
CA THR A 48 -5.13 -16.79 -6.15
C THR A 48 -6.30 -16.71 -7.15
N LYS A 49 -7.18 -15.71 -7.03
CA LYS A 49 -8.31 -15.56 -7.94
C LYS A 49 -7.79 -15.23 -9.34
N ALA A 50 -8.12 -16.06 -10.29
CA ALA A 50 -7.79 -15.83 -11.70
C ALA A 50 -8.41 -14.53 -12.21
N LEU A 51 -7.65 -13.80 -13.03
CA LEU A 51 -8.13 -12.59 -13.69
C LEU A 51 -9.16 -12.93 -14.78
N THR A 52 -10.12 -12.05 -14.96
CA THR A 52 -11.10 -12.17 -16.06
C THR A 52 -10.36 -12.13 -17.40
N PRO A 53 -10.57 -13.12 -18.30
CA PRO A 53 -9.93 -13.15 -19.62
C PRO A 53 -10.29 -11.92 -20.46
N ALA A 54 -9.40 -11.55 -21.40
CA ALA A 54 -9.65 -10.46 -22.34
C ALA A 54 -11.00 -10.65 -23.07
N PRO A 55 -11.75 -9.56 -23.31
CA PRO A 55 -13.00 -9.64 -24.06
C PRO A 55 -12.76 -10.24 -25.45
N LYS A 56 -13.75 -10.97 -25.97
CA LYS A 56 -13.66 -11.58 -27.33
C LYS A 56 -13.29 -10.52 -28.36
N GLY A 57 -12.22 -10.76 -29.11
CA GLY A 57 -11.74 -9.85 -30.15
C GLY A 57 -10.83 -8.72 -29.61
N TYR A 58 -10.41 -8.76 -28.34
CA TYR A 58 -9.47 -7.83 -27.76
C TYR A 58 -8.20 -8.54 -27.31
N THR A 59 -7.11 -7.80 -27.24
CA THR A 59 -5.82 -8.26 -26.71
C THR A 59 -5.19 -7.18 -25.84
N PRO A 60 -4.56 -7.52 -24.70
CA PRO A 60 -3.78 -6.56 -23.94
C PRO A 60 -2.55 -6.15 -24.75
N PHE A 61 -2.15 -4.87 -24.67
CA PHE A 61 -1.03 -4.37 -25.48
C PHE A 61 -0.16 -3.36 -24.73
N TYR A 62 -0.64 -2.77 -23.62
CA TYR A 62 0.09 -1.82 -22.81
C TYR A 62 -0.30 -1.96 -21.35
N MET A 63 0.71 -1.82 -20.46
CA MET A 63 0.52 -1.72 -19.02
C MET A 63 1.11 -0.42 -18.48
N SER A 64 0.31 0.31 -17.70
CA SER A 64 0.77 1.42 -16.87
C SER A 64 0.74 0.99 -15.41
N HIS A 65 1.89 1.00 -14.75
CA HIS A 65 2.06 0.54 -13.37
C HIS A 65 2.59 1.66 -12.48
N TYR A 66 2.15 1.68 -11.22
CA TYR A 66 2.82 2.37 -10.13
C TYR A 66 2.86 1.45 -8.91
N GLY A 67 4.06 1.12 -8.42
CA GLY A 67 4.30 0.26 -7.27
C GLY A 67 5.04 0.95 -6.13
N ARG A 68 4.76 0.51 -4.93
CA ARG A 68 5.51 0.80 -3.71
C ARG A 68 6.71 -0.14 -3.65
N HIS A 69 7.83 0.31 -3.06
CA HIS A 69 8.93 -0.58 -2.66
C HIS A 69 8.45 -1.76 -1.80
N GLY A 70 9.18 -2.86 -1.80
CA GLY A 70 8.92 -4.04 -0.98
C GLY A 70 9.14 -3.82 0.53
N SER A 71 9.00 -4.90 1.28
CA SER A 71 9.28 -4.93 2.73
C SER A 71 10.66 -4.39 3.05
N ARG A 72 10.80 -3.72 4.20
CA ARG A 72 12.00 -2.96 4.56
C ARG A 72 12.21 -2.86 6.07
N TRP A 73 13.39 -2.49 6.45
CA TRP A 73 13.73 -2.04 7.80
C TRP A 73 13.00 -0.73 8.15
N LEU A 74 12.78 -0.45 9.44
CA LEU A 74 12.24 0.84 9.90
C LEU A 74 13.16 1.98 9.47
N ILE A 75 12.60 3.21 9.34
CA ILE A 75 13.31 4.33 8.71
C ILE A 75 13.94 5.29 9.71
N ALA A 76 13.25 5.57 10.83
CA ALA A 76 13.69 6.59 11.75
C ALA A 76 14.90 6.11 12.58
N LYS A 77 15.82 7.01 12.89
CA LYS A 77 17.04 6.69 13.64
C LYS A 77 16.79 6.06 15.01
N ASP A 78 15.69 6.43 15.65
CA ASP A 78 15.27 5.95 16.96
C ASP A 78 14.23 4.82 16.91
N SER A 79 13.93 4.29 15.71
CA SER A 79 12.85 3.30 15.55
C SER A 79 12.99 2.07 16.46
N TYR A 80 14.19 1.57 16.63
CA TYR A 80 14.45 0.41 17.48
C TYR A 80 14.96 0.83 18.86
N THR A 81 15.85 1.82 18.95
CA THR A 81 16.48 2.27 20.21
C THR A 81 15.46 2.88 21.16
N SER A 82 14.43 3.52 20.65
CA SER A 82 13.34 4.11 21.45
C SER A 82 12.54 3.10 22.30
N VAL A 83 12.67 1.81 22.00
CA VAL A 83 12.10 0.71 22.80
C VAL A 83 13.19 -0.01 23.59
N VAL A 84 14.31 -0.32 22.93
CA VAL A 84 15.40 -1.09 23.54
C VAL A 84 16.04 -0.33 24.71
N GLU A 85 16.39 0.94 24.55
CA GLU A 85 17.05 1.74 25.58
C GLU A 85 16.23 1.91 26.87
N PRO A 86 14.93 2.27 26.83
CA PRO A 86 14.09 2.32 28.03
C PRO A 86 13.97 0.96 28.74
N MET A 87 13.89 -0.14 27.98
CA MET A 87 13.82 -1.48 28.55
C MET A 87 15.16 -1.91 29.17
N GLN A 88 16.29 -1.56 28.55
CA GLN A 88 17.63 -1.78 29.14
C GLN A 88 17.81 -0.99 30.44
N LYS A 89 17.35 0.26 30.48
CA LYS A 89 17.32 1.06 31.70
C LYS A 89 16.48 0.39 32.78
N ALA A 90 15.27 -0.09 32.43
CA ALA A 90 14.42 -0.82 33.37
C ALA A 90 15.12 -2.07 33.92
N ARG A 91 15.81 -2.83 33.07
CA ARG A 91 16.62 -4.01 33.48
C ARG A 91 17.71 -3.63 34.49
N GLN A 92 18.43 -2.55 34.26
CA GLN A 92 19.47 -2.05 35.18
C GLN A 92 18.92 -1.74 36.59
N TYR A 93 17.68 -1.28 36.70
CA TYR A 93 16.98 -0.99 37.94
C TYR A 93 16.16 -2.15 38.48
N GLY A 94 16.22 -3.35 37.86
CA GLY A 94 15.44 -4.52 38.29
C GLY A 94 13.91 -4.33 38.11
N LYS A 95 13.48 -3.50 37.14
CA LYS A 95 12.07 -3.12 36.91
C LYS A 95 11.36 -3.90 35.84
N LEU A 96 12.02 -4.87 35.18
CA LEU A 96 11.39 -5.74 34.21
C LEU A 96 10.73 -6.95 34.91
N THR A 97 9.60 -7.38 34.36
CA THR A 97 9.05 -8.72 34.63
C THR A 97 9.86 -9.79 33.87
N ALA A 98 9.62 -11.07 34.14
CA ALA A 98 10.18 -12.16 33.34
C ALA A 98 9.82 -12.02 31.85
N LYS A 99 8.59 -11.57 31.54
CA LYS A 99 8.15 -11.32 30.16
C LYS A 99 8.84 -10.12 29.54
N GLY A 100 9.06 -9.04 30.33
CA GLY A 100 9.84 -7.89 29.91
C GLY A 100 11.28 -8.26 29.55
N GLU A 101 11.93 -9.12 30.34
CA GLU A 101 13.28 -9.64 30.05
C GLU A 101 13.32 -10.49 28.76
N GLU A 102 12.31 -11.33 28.55
CA GLU A 102 12.19 -12.12 27.31
C GLU A 102 12.08 -11.23 26.09
N VAL A 103 11.19 -10.23 26.14
CA VAL A 103 10.98 -9.27 25.04
C VAL A 103 12.25 -8.48 24.76
N LEU A 104 12.90 -7.99 25.79
CA LEU A 104 14.16 -7.25 25.62
C LEU A 104 15.24 -8.11 24.95
N ARG A 105 15.38 -9.38 25.35
CA ARG A 105 16.35 -10.28 24.69
C ARG A 105 16.02 -10.52 23.21
N GLN A 106 14.74 -10.67 22.85
CA GLN A 106 14.32 -10.82 21.46
C GLN A 106 14.66 -9.56 20.65
N LEU A 107 14.35 -8.37 21.18
CA LEU A 107 14.66 -7.10 20.55
C LEU A 107 16.18 -6.87 20.41
N GLU A 108 16.96 -7.15 21.45
CA GLU A 108 18.42 -7.05 21.39
C GLU A 108 19.02 -8.01 20.34
N SER A 109 18.51 -9.24 20.28
CA SER A 109 18.93 -10.21 19.27
C SER A 109 18.62 -9.71 17.85
N PHE A 110 17.44 -9.14 17.63
CA PHE A 110 17.06 -8.59 16.34
C PHE A 110 17.92 -7.38 15.93
N VAL A 111 18.13 -6.46 16.88
CA VAL A 111 18.90 -5.23 16.62
C VAL A 111 20.38 -5.52 16.37
N LYS A 112 20.93 -6.54 17.02
CA LYS A 112 22.34 -6.94 16.91
C LYS A 112 22.61 -7.98 15.79
N GLN A 113 21.62 -8.29 14.95
CA GLN A 113 21.86 -9.22 13.85
C GLN A 113 23.07 -8.80 13.01
N PRO A 114 24.05 -9.68 12.80
CA PRO A 114 25.20 -9.36 11.97
C PRO A 114 24.76 -9.02 10.54
N VAL A 115 25.45 -8.09 9.92
CA VAL A 115 25.24 -7.82 8.49
C VAL A 115 25.71 -9.05 7.72
N PRO A 116 24.80 -9.81 7.05
CA PRO A 116 25.20 -11.02 6.34
C PRO A 116 26.30 -10.72 5.31
N ASN A 117 27.30 -11.58 5.24
CA ASN A 117 28.38 -11.55 4.24
C ASN A 117 29.40 -10.40 4.33
N PHE A 118 29.49 -9.69 5.47
CA PHE A 118 30.55 -8.69 5.71
C PHE A 118 31.36 -8.99 6.97
N PRO A 119 32.13 -10.10 7.02
CA PRO A 119 32.93 -10.46 8.20
C PRO A 119 33.93 -9.38 8.64
N ALA A 120 34.40 -8.56 7.70
CA ALA A 120 35.35 -7.48 7.98
C ALA A 120 34.74 -6.30 8.79
N LEU A 121 33.42 -6.26 8.94
CA LEU A 121 32.70 -5.25 9.71
C LEU A 121 32.26 -5.77 11.08
N ASP A 122 32.67 -6.99 11.44
CA ASP A 122 32.27 -7.66 12.68
C ASP A 122 32.70 -6.82 13.89
N GLY A 123 31.72 -6.52 14.75
CA GLY A 123 31.89 -5.77 16.00
C GLY A 123 32.02 -4.25 15.87
N GLN A 124 32.04 -3.66 14.68
CA GLN A 124 32.10 -2.21 14.50
C GLN A 124 30.74 -1.53 14.27
N TYR A 125 29.74 -2.30 13.80
CA TYR A 125 28.44 -1.76 13.44
C TYR A 125 27.31 -2.67 13.91
N GLU A 126 26.31 -2.11 14.56
CA GLU A 126 25.11 -2.84 14.98
C GLU A 126 24.12 -2.97 13.83
N GLY A 127 23.66 -4.21 13.53
CA GLY A 127 23.00 -4.61 12.30
C GLY A 127 21.80 -3.75 11.89
N ALA A 128 20.78 -3.62 12.74
CA ALA A 128 19.56 -2.90 12.41
C ALA A 128 19.79 -1.39 12.17
N GLN A 129 20.74 -0.79 12.89
CA GLN A 129 21.02 0.65 12.80
C GLN A 129 21.65 1.03 11.45
N LEU A 130 22.39 0.12 10.84
CA LEU A 130 22.98 0.31 9.51
C LEU A 130 21.99 0.05 8.39
N ARG A 131 20.90 -0.65 8.67
CA ARG A 131 19.91 -1.09 7.70
C ARG A 131 18.66 -0.23 7.66
N LEU A 132 18.65 0.91 8.36
CA LEU A 132 17.46 1.78 8.42
C LEU A 132 16.98 2.20 7.02
N GLY A 133 15.76 1.79 6.71
CA GLY A 133 15.11 2.09 5.43
C GLY A 133 15.54 1.20 4.26
N ASP A 134 16.46 0.26 4.45
CA ASP A 134 16.88 -0.68 3.42
C ASP A 134 15.77 -1.66 3.05
N LEU A 135 15.73 -2.07 1.79
CA LEU A 135 14.93 -3.20 1.33
C LEU A 135 15.37 -4.46 2.09
N SER A 136 14.42 -5.26 2.56
CA SER A 136 14.71 -6.55 3.17
C SER A 136 14.67 -7.68 2.12
N SER A 137 15.19 -8.86 2.48
CA SER A 137 15.09 -10.06 1.63
C SER A 137 13.63 -10.43 1.32
N VAL A 138 12.70 -10.19 2.26
CA VAL A 138 11.25 -10.35 2.04
C VAL A 138 10.78 -9.39 0.96
N GLY A 139 11.20 -8.12 1.02
CA GLY A 139 10.82 -7.09 0.04
C GLY A 139 11.33 -7.37 -1.37
N GLU A 140 12.55 -7.89 -1.49
CA GLU A 140 13.13 -8.33 -2.75
C GLU A 140 12.30 -9.47 -3.37
N ARG A 141 12.00 -10.52 -2.58
CA ARG A 141 11.16 -11.65 -3.04
C ARG A 141 9.75 -11.21 -3.45
N GLN A 142 9.16 -10.22 -2.77
CA GLN A 142 7.86 -9.67 -3.16
C GLN A 142 7.89 -9.12 -4.58
N HIS A 143 8.91 -8.34 -4.94
CA HIS A 143 9.04 -7.76 -6.28
C HIS A 143 9.40 -8.79 -7.35
N HIS A 144 10.24 -9.77 -7.05
CA HIS A 144 10.40 -10.94 -7.92
C HIS A 144 9.06 -11.62 -8.19
N GLY A 145 8.27 -11.86 -7.14
CA GLY A 145 6.93 -12.44 -7.27
C GLY A 145 5.99 -11.62 -8.15
N ILE A 146 5.95 -10.29 -7.98
CA ILE A 146 5.11 -9.38 -8.77
C ILE A 146 5.54 -9.41 -10.24
N GLY A 147 6.83 -9.24 -10.56
CA GLY A 147 7.33 -9.28 -11.93
C GLY A 147 7.03 -10.60 -12.64
N LYS A 148 7.24 -11.71 -11.94
CA LYS A 148 6.90 -13.04 -12.44
C LYS A 148 5.42 -13.17 -12.78
N ARG A 149 4.51 -12.72 -11.91
CA ARG A 149 3.06 -12.78 -12.14
C ARG A 149 2.61 -11.80 -13.24
N MET A 150 3.24 -10.63 -13.38
CA MET A 150 3.00 -9.74 -14.54
C MET A 150 3.26 -10.47 -15.86
N ALA A 151 4.42 -11.12 -16.01
CA ALA A 151 4.77 -11.86 -17.22
C ALA A 151 3.85 -13.07 -17.46
N GLN A 152 3.36 -13.71 -16.39
CA GLN A 152 2.44 -14.86 -16.49
C GLN A 152 1.02 -14.44 -16.85
N ASN A 153 0.51 -13.36 -16.26
CA ASN A 153 -0.86 -12.89 -16.44
C ASN A 153 -1.07 -12.13 -17.76
N PHE A 154 0.01 -11.50 -18.29
CA PHE A 154 -0.04 -10.68 -19.49
C PHE A 154 1.06 -11.06 -20.50
N PRO A 155 1.10 -12.33 -20.95
CA PRO A 155 2.15 -12.80 -21.87
C PRO A 155 2.13 -12.06 -23.21
N GLU A 156 0.97 -11.56 -23.67
CA GLU A 156 0.83 -10.78 -24.89
C GLU A 156 1.59 -9.44 -24.83
N ILE A 157 1.80 -8.90 -23.63
CA ILE A 157 2.61 -7.72 -23.41
C ILE A 157 4.09 -8.15 -23.23
N PHE A 158 4.37 -8.95 -22.20
CA PHE A 158 5.74 -9.16 -21.71
C PHE A 158 6.54 -10.23 -22.48
N LYS A 159 5.87 -11.17 -23.18
CA LYS A 159 6.57 -12.20 -24.00
C LYS A 159 6.63 -11.84 -25.49
N THR A 160 6.19 -10.63 -25.86
CA THR A 160 6.36 -10.12 -27.22
C THR A 160 7.86 -9.92 -27.49
N LYS A 161 8.33 -10.37 -28.68
CA LYS A 161 9.72 -10.17 -29.08
C LYS A 161 10.09 -8.70 -29.08
N ASP A 162 11.26 -8.36 -28.52
CA ASP A 162 11.79 -7.00 -28.42
C ASP A 162 10.85 -6.02 -27.66
N VAL A 163 10.06 -6.53 -26.72
CA VAL A 163 9.17 -5.70 -25.88
C VAL A 163 9.95 -4.53 -25.27
N ALA A 164 9.43 -3.30 -25.43
CA ALA A 164 10.02 -2.11 -24.84
C ALA A 164 9.32 -1.77 -23.52
N ILE A 165 10.09 -1.68 -22.46
CA ILE A 165 9.63 -1.39 -21.09
C ILE A 165 10.38 -0.14 -20.59
N ASP A 166 9.62 0.85 -20.13
CA ASP A 166 10.15 2.07 -19.50
C ASP A 166 9.94 1.95 -17.98
N ALA A 167 11.01 1.70 -17.23
CA ALA A 167 10.99 1.52 -15.79
C ALA A 167 11.64 2.73 -15.09
N ARG A 168 10.90 3.35 -14.17
CA ARG A 168 11.30 4.58 -13.49
C ARG A 168 11.13 4.47 -12.00
N SER A 169 12.11 4.95 -11.24
CA SER A 169 12.08 4.92 -9.77
C SER A 169 12.34 6.29 -9.16
N THR A 170 11.83 6.49 -7.95
CA THR A 170 12.35 7.54 -7.07
C THR A 170 13.82 7.30 -6.76
N VAL A 171 14.55 8.32 -6.32
CA VAL A 171 15.98 8.23 -5.98
C VAL A 171 16.28 7.42 -4.71
N VAL A 172 15.26 6.87 -4.08
CA VAL A 172 15.40 6.10 -2.83
C VAL A 172 15.81 4.67 -3.13
N VAL A 173 16.95 4.23 -2.56
CA VAL A 173 17.60 2.95 -2.85
C VAL A 173 16.65 1.76 -2.82
N ARG A 174 15.79 1.63 -1.81
CA ARG A 174 14.82 0.52 -1.75
C ARG A 174 13.81 0.50 -2.91
N CYS A 175 13.47 1.67 -3.47
CA CYS A 175 12.59 1.73 -4.64
C CYS A 175 13.35 1.30 -5.90
N ILE A 176 14.62 1.68 -6.02
CA ILE A 176 15.50 1.27 -7.12
C ILE A 176 15.70 -0.24 -7.11
N LEU A 177 16.02 -0.82 -5.93
CA LEU A 177 16.20 -2.27 -5.79
C LEU A 177 14.91 -3.05 -6.06
N SER A 178 13.75 -2.52 -5.65
CA SER A 178 12.45 -3.11 -5.99
C SER A 178 12.18 -3.10 -7.50
N MET A 179 12.54 -2.01 -8.19
CA MET A 179 12.49 -1.91 -9.66
C MET A 179 13.38 -2.96 -10.31
N VAL A 180 14.62 -3.10 -9.83
CA VAL A 180 15.59 -4.07 -10.36
C VAL A 180 15.06 -5.49 -10.23
N ALA A 181 14.61 -5.90 -9.04
CA ALA A 181 14.08 -7.24 -8.78
C ALA A 181 12.88 -7.59 -9.69
N GLU A 182 11.98 -6.64 -9.94
CA GLU A 182 10.85 -6.84 -10.82
C GLU A 182 11.26 -6.92 -12.29
N CYS A 183 12.19 -6.06 -12.73
CA CYS A 183 12.74 -6.08 -14.09
C CYS A 183 13.54 -7.35 -14.39
N GLU A 184 14.26 -7.91 -13.43
CA GLU A 184 14.99 -9.18 -13.57
C GLU A 184 14.05 -10.33 -13.93
N GLU A 185 12.88 -10.42 -13.30
CA GLU A 185 11.88 -11.46 -13.64
C GLU A 185 11.27 -11.25 -15.04
N LEU A 186 11.06 -9.99 -15.44
CA LEU A 186 10.59 -9.69 -16.79
C LEU A 186 11.64 -10.06 -17.86
N MET A 187 12.92 -9.81 -17.59
CA MET A 187 14.02 -10.24 -18.46
C MET A 187 14.19 -11.76 -18.47
N ALA A 188 14.03 -12.43 -17.32
CA ALA A 188 14.07 -13.90 -17.26
C ALA A 188 12.92 -14.53 -18.05
N ALA A 189 11.72 -13.91 -18.03
CA ALA A 189 10.57 -14.36 -18.81
C ALA A 189 10.70 -14.08 -20.31
N ASN A 190 11.46 -13.04 -20.70
CA ASN A 190 11.73 -12.65 -22.08
C ASN A 190 13.11 -12.04 -22.25
N PRO A 191 14.13 -12.84 -22.61
CA PRO A 191 15.51 -12.35 -22.80
C PRO A 191 15.68 -11.32 -23.93
N THR A 192 14.67 -11.13 -24.79
CA THR A 192 14.71 -10.10 -25.84
C THR A 192 14.11 -8.76 -25.38
N ALA A 193 13.64 -8.68 -24.13
CA ALA A 193 13.07 -7.45 -23.59
C ALA A 193 14.11 -6.31 -23.57
N ARG A 194 13.66 -5.11 -23.94
CA ARG A 194 14.44 -3.89 -23.90
C ARG A 194 13.93 -3.03 -22.77
N ILE A 195 14.57 -3.09 -21.61
CA ILE A 195 14.20 -2.35 -20.42
C ILE A 195 15.06 -1.10 -20.32
N HIS A 196 14.44 0.07 -20.35
CA HIS A 196 15.06 1.35 -20.04
C HIS A 196 14.80 1.68 -18.57
N ASN A 197 15.86 1.76 -17.77
CA ASN A 197 15.78 2.14 -16.35
C ASN A 197 16.19 3.61 -16.19
N GLU A 198 15.34 4.41 -15.56
CA GLU A 198 15.63 5.80 -15.26
C GLU A 198 15.39 6.13 -13.77
N VAL A 199 16.37 6.75 -13.14
CA VAL A 199 16.31 7.25 -11.77
C VAL A 199 16.84 8.69 -11.76
N SER A 200 15.99 9.65 -11.44
CA SER A 200 16.37 11.06 -11.50
C SER A 200 15.56 11.91 -10.51
N GLU A 201 16.18 12.96 -9.97
CA GLU A 201 15.47 14.01 -9.20
C GLU A 201 14.40 14.69 -10.05
N ALA A 202 14.62 14.82 -11.36
CA ALA A 202 13.64 15.41 -12.27
C ALA A 202 12.32 14.64 -12.33
N LEU A 203 12.31 13.36 -11.99
CA LEU A 203 11.09 12.54 -11.98
C LEU A 203 10.29 12.68 -10.67
N GLN A 204 10.88 13.27 -9.61
CA GLN A 204 10.25 13.34 -8.30
C GLN A 204 8.93 14.12 -8.28
N TYR A 205 8.76 15.08 -9.22
CA TYR A 205 7.54 15.89 -9.28
C TYR A 205 6.25 15.07 -9.51
N TYR A 206 6.35 13.87 -10.07
CA TYR A 206 5.21 12.95 -10.25
C TYR A 206 5.41 11.58 -9.60
N LEU A 207 6.66 11.11 -9.38
CA LEU A 207 6.91 9.83 -8.70
C LEU A 207 6.78 9.92 -7.17
N ASN A 208 6.79 11.12 -6.61
CA ASN A 208 6.68 11.35 -5.18
C ASN A 208 5.40 12.15 -4.85
N ALA A 209 5.15 12.40 -3.57
CA ALA A 209 3.99 13.15 -3.09
C ALA A 209 4.36 14.59 -2.72
N PRO A 210 4.45 15.54 -3.66
CA PRO A 210 4.67 16.93 -3.34
C PRO A 210 3.48 17.50 -2.57
N ARG A 211 3.75 18.22 -1.48
CA ARG A 211 2.73 18.84 -0.64
C ARG A 211 2.82 20.35 -0.79
N THR A 212 1.92 20.91 -1.57
CA THR A 212 1.89 22.34 -1.85
C THR A 212 0.52 22.94 -1.53
N GLY A 213 0.52 24.24 -1.22
CA GLY A 213 -0.67 25.06 -1.16
C GLY A 213 -1.81 24.48 -0.32
N LEU A 214 -2.96 24.31 -0.96
CA LEU A 214 -4.20 23.84 -0.34
C LEU A 214 -4.06 22.48 0.38
N ILE A 215 -3.33 21.53 -0.21
CA ILE A 215 -3.14 20.18 0.38
C ILE A 215 -2.41 20.27 1.72
N LYS A 216 -1.35 21.09 1.82
CA LYS A 216 -0.62 21.31 3.06
C LYS A 216 -1.53 21.93 4.13
N ALA A 217 -2.28 22.99 3.77
CA ALA A 217 -3.16 23.68 4.70
C ALA A 217 -4.23 22.73 5.28
N MET A 218 -4.87 21.92 4.43
CA MET A 218 -5.89 20.97 4.87
C MET A 218 -5.31 19.86 5.76
N ARG A 219 -4.11 19.40 5.45
CA ARG A 219 -3.40 18.44 6.30
C ARG A 219 -3.09 19.02 7.69
N ASP A 220 -2.63 20.25 7.76
CA ASP A 220 -2.33 20.93 9.03
C ASP A 220 -3.60 21.13 9.86
N LYS A 221 -4.73 21.48 9.22
CA LYS A 221 -6.07 21.55 9.83
C LYS A 221 -6.49 20.23 10.50
N SER A 222 -6.12 19.07 9.94
CA SER A 222 -6.48 17.75 10.48
C SER A 222 -5.66 17.31 11.71
N ASN A 223 -4.61 18.02 12.09
CA ASN A 223 -3.69 17.57 13.15
C ASN A 223 -4.34 17.49 14.55
N SER A 224 -5.32 18.35 14.86
CA SER A 224 -6.07 18.28 16.12
C SER A 224 -6.90 17.00 16.22
N MET A 225 -7.58 16.63 15.14
CA MET A 225 -8.37 15.40 15.06
C MET A 225 -7.48 14.15 15.20
N LYS A 226 -6.32 14.13 14.54
CA LYS A 226 -5.36 13.02 14.67
C LYS A 226 -4.88 12.82 16.11
N ARG A 227 -4.71 13.90 16.88
CA ARG A 227 -4.36 13.81 18.31
C ARG A 227 -5.49 13.24 19.15
N GLN A 228 -6.72 13.64 18.87
CA GLN A 228 -7.90 13.12 19.57
C GLN A 228 -8.01 11.60 19.44
N TYR A 229 -7.81 11.05 18.22
CA TYR A 229 -7.86 9.60 18.00
C TYR A 229 -6.61 8.86 18.48
N GLY A 230 -5.52 9.53 18.75
CA GLY A 230 -4.35 8.95 19.43
C GLY A 230 -4.64 8.49 20.86
N ALA A 231 -5.62 9.09 21.52
CA ALA A 231 -6.05 8.73 22.88
C ALA A 231 -6.81 7.39 22.99
N LEU A 232 -7.08 6.72 21.87
CA LEU A 232 -7.67 5.35 21.88
C LEU A 232 -6.70 4.30 22.43
N VAL A 233 -5.39 4.56 22.35
CA VAL A 233 -4.37 3.63 22.81
C VAL A 233 -4.26 3.67 24.33
N LYS A 234 -4.45 2.50 24.99
CA LYS A 234 -4.41 2.32 26.46
C LYS A 234 -3.22 1.42 26.83
N PRO A 235 -2.11 1.97 27.38
CA PRO A 235 -0.91 1.20 27.59
C PRO A 235 -0.88 0.40 28.90
N ASP A 236 -1.80 0.64 29.84
CA ASP A 236 -1.67 0.19 31.24
C ASP A 236 -1.45 -1.32 31.37
N ARG A 237 -2.25 -2.14 30.67
CA ARG A 237 -2.10 -3.61 30.71
C ARG A 237 -0.72 -4.04 30.19
N LEU A 238 -0.28 -3.49 29.05
CA LEU A 238 1.02 -3.84 28.47
C LEU A 238 2.16 -3.44 29.40
N MET A 239 2.07 -2.26 30.04
CA MET A 239 3.08 -1.83 31.03
C MET A 239 3.14 -2.80 32.21
N GLN A 240 2.01 -3.30 32.71
CA GLN A 240 1.98 -4.32 33.76
C GLN A 240 2.59 -5.67 33.33
N VAL A 241 2.44 -6.03 32.05
CA VAL A 241 3.05 -7.25 31.50
C VAL A 241 4.58 -7.12 31.40
N LEU A 242 5.10 -5.95 31.08
CA LEU A 242 6.53 -5.72 30.84
C LEU A 242 7.31 -5.26 32.08
N PHE A 243 6.66 -4.54 33.01
CA PHE A 243 7.32 -3.90 34.14
C PHE A 243 6.66 -4.31 35.46
N ASN A 244 7.48 -4.56 36.49
CA ASN A 244 7.04 -4.97 37.82
C ASN A 244 6.78 -3.78 38.78
N ASP A 245 7.03 -2.52 38.36
CA ASP A 245 6.88 -1.33 39.14
C ASP A 245 6.20 -0.22 38.33
N GLN A 246 4.88 -0.03 38.54
CA GLN A 246 4.06 0.90 37.79
C GLN A 246 4.34 2.37 38.15
N GLN A 247 4.82 2.65 39.40
CA GLN A 247 5.23 3.98 39.78
C GLN A 247 6.48 4.39 39.03
N TRP A 248 7.46 3.50 38.92
CA TRP A 248 8.65 3.71 38.11
C TRP A 248 8.30 3.96 36.62
N VAL A 249 7.33 3.22 36.08
CA VAL A 249 6.84 3.43 34.71
C VAL A 249 6.28 4.85 34.55
N ALA A 250 5.41 5.29 35.47
CA ALA A 250 4.80 6.62 35.42
C ALA A 250 5.84 7.75 35.51
N ASP A 251 6.89 7.56 36.33
CA ASP A 251 7.93 8.57 36.57
C ASP A 251 9.00 8.59 35.45
N SER A 252 9.24 7.47 34.77
CA SER A 252 10.40 7.29 33.89
C SER A 252 10.05 7.09 32.40
N LEU A 253 8.83 6.70 32.05
CA LEU A 253 8.46 6.32 30.70
C LEU A 253 7.26 7.14 30.17
N LYS A 254 7.20 7.27 28.86
CA LYS A 254 5.98 7.66 28.13
C LYS A 254 5.30 6.40 27.63
N ALA A 255 4.42 5.82 28.45
CA ALA A 255 3.85 4.49 28.27
C ALA A 255 3.09 4.34 26.93
N ASP A 256 2.30 5.34 26.55
CA ASP A 256 1.58 5.41 25.27
C ASP A 256 2.52 5.37 24.05
N ARG A 257 3.61 6.13 24.13
CA ARG A 257 4.64 6.16 23.10
C ARG A 257 5.39 4.82 23.02
N LEU A 258 5.80 4.28 24.17
CA LEU A 258 6.50 2.99 24.23
C LEU A 258 5.64 1.87 23.63
N MET A 259 4.36 1.81 24.01
CA MET A 259 3.40 0.84 23.42
C MET A 259 3.29 0.99 21.91
N SER A 260 3.11 2.20 21.41
CA SER A 260 2.95 2.44 19.97
C SER A 260 4.22 2.13 19.18
N GLN A 261 5.41 2.41 19.73
CA GLN A 261 6.71 2.07 19.12
C GLN A 261 6.97 0.55 19.15
N LEU A 262 6.66 -0.12 20.26
CA LEU A 262 6.75 -1.58 20.35
C LEU A 262 5.78 -2.26 19.36
N PHE A 263 4.57 -1.73 19.21
CA PHE A 263 3.63 -2.21 18.21
C PHE A 263 4.13 -1.98 16.78
N GLU A 264 4.80 -0.84 16.51
CA GLU A 264 5.43 -0.59 15.21
C GLU A 264 6.51 -1.63 14.88
N ILE A 265 7.37 -1.96 15.86
CA ILE A 265 8.37 -3.03 15.71
C ILE A 265 7.67 -4.38 15.49
N ALA A 266 6.64 -4.71 16.29
CA ALA A 266 5.88 -5.95 16.14
C ALA A 266 5.29 -6.11 14.72
N THR A 267 4.74 -5.01 14.18
CA THR A 267 4.20 -5.02 12.81
C THR A 267 5.30 -5.13 11.75
N ASN A 268 6.48 -4.58 12.00
CA ASN A 268 7.62 -4.63 11.07
C ASN A 268 8.32 -6.00 11.04
N MET A 269 8.13 -6.87 12.05
CA MET A 269 8.68 -8.23 12.01
C MET A 269 8.24 -9.02 10.76
N GLN A 270 7.05 -8.72 10.21
CA GLN A 270 6.58 -9.30 8.94
C GLN A 270 7.49 -8.97 7.74
N SER A 271 8.32 -7.94 7.85
CA SER A 271 9.25 -7.52 6.80
C SER A 271 10.58 -8.28 6.81
N HIS A 272 10.75 -9.25 7.70
CA HIS A 272 12.03 -9.93 7.94
C HIS A 272 11.87 -11.44 8.01
N ASP A 273 12.93 -12.16 7.62
CA ASP A 273 13.05 -13.60 7.84
C ASP A 273 13.46 -13.84 9.32
N THR A 274 12.47 -13.88 10.20
CA THR A 274 12.67 -14.03 11.66
C THR A 274 11.52 -14.81 12.28
N ASP A 275 11.85 -15.60 13.31
CA ASP A 275 10.85 -16.29 14.13
C ASP A 275 10.29 -15.42 15.28
N ILE A 276 10.76 -14.16 15.40
CA ILE A 276 10.28 -13.24 16.42
C ILE A 276 8.86 -12.79 16.08
N ASP A 277 7.89 -13.18 16.91
CA ASP A 277 6.51 -12.71 16.87
C ASP A 277 6.17 -11.96 18.16
N LEU A 278 6.04 -10.66 18.08
CA LEU A 278 5.70 -9.78 19.21
C LEU A 278 4.19 -9.53 19.35
N TYR A 279 3.36 -9.99 18.39
CA TYR A 279 1.91 -9.80 18.48
C TYR A 279 1.27 -10.44 19.73
N PRO A 280 1.75 -11.59 20.28
CA PRO A 280 1.20 -12.15 21.51
C PRO A 280 1.34 -11.28 22.76
N LEU A 281 2.13 -10.20 22.71
CA LEU A 281 2.21 -9.20 23.78
C LEU A 281 0.92 -8.38 23.91
N PHE A 282 0.18 -8.22 22.83
CA PHE A 282 -1.00 -7.40 22.73
C PHE A 282 -2.25 -8.27 22.74
N ASN A 283 -3.31 -7.80 23.40
CA ASN A 283 -4.62 -8.40 23.27
C ASN A 283 -5.36 -7.87 22.01
N ASN A 284 -6.51 -8.47 21.70
CA ASN A 284 -7.26 -8.11 20.47
C ASN A 284 -7.72 -6.64 20.47
N ASP A 285 -8.12 -6.10 21.62
CA ASP A 285 -8.53 -4.70 21.72
C ASP A 285 -7.36 -3.74 21.46
N GLU A 286 -6.20 -4.03 22.06
CA GLU A 286 -4.99 -3.24 21.84
C GLU A 286 -4.52 -3.28 20.38
N ILE A 287 -4.56 -4.44 19.74
CA ILE A 287 -4.22 -4.60 18.32
C ILE A 287 -5.18 -3.78 17.45
N TYR A 288 -6.48 -3.89 17.74
CA TYR A 288 -7.50 -3.17 16.98
C TYR A 288 -7.40 -1.66 17.17
N ASP A 289 -7.22 -1.17 18.40
CA ASP A 289 -7.12 0.26 18.71
C ASP A 289 -5.85 0.89 18.08
N GLN A 290 -4.71 0.18 18.11
CA GLN A 290 -3.50 0.58 17.40
C GLN A 290 -3.73 0.69 15.88
N TRP A 291 -4.38 -0.29 15.29
CA TRP A 291 -4.74 -0.27 13.89
C TRP A 291 -5.73 0.86 13.58
N ARG A 292 -6.80 1.00 14.34
CA ARG A 292 -7.86 2.00 14.14
C ARG A 292 -7.30 3.41 14.16
N THR A 293 -6.43 3.70 15.12
CA THR A 293 -5.70 4.98 15.21
C THR A 293 -4.89 5.25 13.94
N ARG A 294 -4.18 4.26 13.43
CA ARG A 294 -3.41 4.37 12.18
C ARG A 294 -4.33 4.51 10.97
N ASN A 295 -5.42 3.76 10.90
CA ASN A 295 -6.39 3.81 9.81
C ASN A 295 -6.97 5.22 9.66
N ILE A 296 -7.43 5.83 10.75
CA ILE A 296 -7.97 7.20 10.79
C ILE A 296 -6.89 8.21 10.38
N ARG A 297 -5.68 8.10 10.94
CA ARG A 297 -4.57 9.00 10.59
C ARG A 297 -4.25 8.97 9.10
N TRP A 298 -4.16 7.79 8.50
CA TRP A 298 -3.87 7.63 7.07
C TRP A 298 -5.01 8.16 6.20
N TYR A 299 -6.26 7.94 6.61
CA TYR A 299 -7.42 8.48 5.90
C TYR A 299 -7.42 10.02 5.89
N LEU A 300 -7.14 10.66 7.04
CA LEU A 300 -7.02 12.11 7.14
C LEU A 300 -5.82 12.70 6.39
N ASP A 301 -4.71 11.97 6.29
CA ASP A 301 -3.48 12.43 5.67
C ASP A 301 -3.44 12.24 4.14
N TYR A 302 -4.22 11.30 3.59
CA TYR A 302 -4.10 10.88 2.19
C TYR A 302 -5.42 10.46 1.54
N GLY A 303 -6.45 10.16 2.32
CA GLY A 303 -7.76 9.71 1.84
C GLY A 303 -8.69 10.86 1.46
N PRO A 304 -9.89 10.55 0.92
CA PRO A 304 -10.87 11.54 0.51
C PRO A 304 -11.73 12.04 1.68
N ALA A 305 -11.11 12.30 2.84
CA ALA A 305 -11.77 12.67 4.07
C ALA A 305 -12.52 14.01 3.94
N PRO A 306 -13.83 14.10 4.26
CA PRO A 306 -14.58 15.36 4.28
C PRO A 306 -13.96 16.39 5.23
N GLN A 307 -13.32 15.94 6.33
CA GLN A 307 -12.63 16.77 7.30
C GLN A 307 -11.43 17.53 6.69
N THR A 308 -10.89 17.04 5.59
CA THR A 308 -9.87 17.69 4.77
C THR A 308 -10.42 18.09 3.40
N GLU A 309 -11.75 18.27 3.32
CA GLU A 309 -12.48 18.72 2.14
C GLU A 309 -12.21 17.85 0.89
N GLY A 310 -11.86 16.57 1.10
CA GLY A 310 -11.59 15.59 0.04
C GLY A 310 -10.36 15.86 -0.82
N VAL A 311 -9.48 16.80 -0.44
CA VAL A 311 -8.39 17.25 -1.31
C VAL A 311 -7.12 16.40 -1.25
N MET A 312 -6.95 15.56 -0.21
CA MET A 312 -5.69 14.85 0.02
C MET A 312 -5.27 13.90 -1.12
N PRO A 313 -6.18 13.18 -1.81
CA PRO A 313 -5.83 12.35 -2.96
C PRO A 313 -5.17 13.11 -4.11
N TYR A 314 -5.45 14.40 -4.26
CA TYR A 314 -4.87 15.22 -5.32
C TYR A 314 -3.38 15.54 -5.11
N SER A 315 -2.77 15.09 -4.01
CA SER A 315 -1.31 15.01 -3.90
C SER A 315 -0.68 14.20 -5.03
N GLN A 316 -1.47 13.35 -5.70
CA GLN A 316 -1.05 12.54 -6.85
C GLN A 316 -1.59 13.05 -8.20
N LYS A 317 -2.01 14.32 -8.28
CA LYS A 317 -2.49 14.93 -9.53
C LYS A 317 -1.45 14.85 -10.68
N ASN A 318 -0.17 15.08 -10.37
CA ASN A 318 0.90 15.02 -11.35
C ASN A 318 1.16 13.58 -11.83
N LEU A 319 1.08 12.60 -10.92
CA LEU A 319 1.21 11.18 -11.28
C LEU A 319 0.05 10.74 -12.17
N LEU A 320 -1.19 11.11 -11.84
CA LEU A 320 -2.34 10.79 -12.69
C LEU A 320 -2.24 11.45 -14.07
N LYS A 321 -1.79 12.73 -14.15
CA LYS A 321 -1.50 13.39 -15.44
C LYS A 321 -0.46 12.59 -16.23
N ASN A 322 0.66 12.22 -15.62
CA ASN A 322 1.70 11.44 -16.28
C ASN A 322 1.19 10.07 -16.75
N ILE A 323 0.33 9.39 -15.98
CA ILE A 323 -0.30 8.14 -16.40
C ILE A 323 -1.17 8.34 -17.66
N ILE A 324 -1.98 9.39 -17.68
CA ILE A 324 -2.83 9.73 -18.83
C ILE A 324 -1.98 10.09 -20.06
N GLU A 325 -1.02 10.98 -19.92
CA GLU A 325 -0.15 11.45 -21.01
C GLU A 325 0.67 10.31 -21.62
N THR A 326 1.24 9.44 -20.77
CA THR A 326 2.00 8.28 -21.27
C THR A 326 1.09 7.26 -21.96
N ALA A 327 -0.11 7.04 -21.47
CA ALA A 327 -1.09 6.17 -22.14
C ALA A 327 -1.51 6.76 -23.50
N ASP A 328 -1.76 8.08 -23.57
CA ASP A 328 -2.19 8.76 -24.78
C ASP A 328 -1.13 8.73 -25.91
N THR A 329 0.15 8.76 -25.53
CA THR A 329 1.30 8.82 -26.45
C THR A 329 1.97 7.48 -26.72
N VAL A 330 1.47 6.39 -26.12
CA VAL A 330 2.04 5.05 -26.32
C VAL A 330 2.05 4.66 -27.79
N SER A 331 3.26 4.38 -28.30
CA SER A 331 3.46 3.93 -29.68
C SER A 331 4.35 2.67 -29.77
N LEU A 332 5.50 2.70 -29.11
CA LEU A 332 6.51 1.62 -29.14
C LEU A 332 6.71 0.95 -27.78
N THR A 333 6.41 1.65 -26.69
CA THR A 333 6.54 1.12 -25.31
C THR A 333 5.32 0.28 -24.96
N GLN A 334 5.53 -0.96 -24.50
CA GLN A 334 4.47 -1.86 -24.10
C GLN A 334 4.18 -1.85 -22.60
N ALA A 335 5.12 -1.33 -21.78
CA ALA A 335 4.87 -1.13 -20.36
C ALA A 335 5.62 0.10 -19.82
N THR A 336 4.96 0.85 -18.94
CA THR A 336 5.59 1.90 -18.12
C THR A 336 5.45 1.52 -16.66
N LEU A 337 6.58 1.18 -16.05
CA LEU A 337 6.66 0.74 -14.66
C LEU A 337 7.20 1.89 -13.80
N ARG A 338 6.50 2.25 -12.73
CA ARG A 338 6.88 3.33 -11.82
C ARG A 338 7.01 2.79 -10.41
N PHE A 339 8.08 3.17 -9.70
CA PHE A 339 8.41 2.66 -8.38
C PHE A 339 8.59 3.81 -7.37
N GLY A 340 7.89 3.71 -6.26
CA GLY A 340 7.91 4.75 -5.23
C GLY A 340 7.39 4.26 -3.87
N HIS A 341 6.39 4.95 -3.32
CA HIS A 341 6.03 4.83 -1.92
C HIS A 341 4.52 4.64 -1.72
N GLU A 342 4.14 4.14 -0.52
CA GLU A 342 2.74 4.04 -0.08
C GLU A 342 2.01 5.39 -0.06
N VAL A 343 2.73 6.47 0.25
CA VAL A 343 2.22 7.84 0.24
C VAL A 343 1.83 8.34 -1.17
N CYS A 344 2.11 7.54 -2.20
CA CYS A 344 1.66 7.76 -3.56
C CYS A 344 0.60 6.73 -3.98
N VAL A 345 0.83 5.42 -3.74
CA VAL A 345 -0.13 4.37 -4.12
C VAL A 345 -1.48 4.61 -3.47
N MET A 346 -1.51 4.91 -2.17
CA MET A 346 -2.76 5.05 -1.43
C MET A 346 -3.59 6.26 -1.91
N PRO A 347 -3.05 7.50 -1.95
CA PRO A 347 -3.82 8.61 -2.48
C PRO A 347 -4.13 8.47 -3.98
N LEU A 348 -3.29 7.78 -4.77
CA LEU A 348 -3.62 7.48 -6.17
C LEU A 348 -4.81 6.51 -6.27
N ALA A 349 -4.86 5.46 -5.45
CA ALA A 349 -6.02 4.56 -5.39
C ALA A 349 -7.32 5.31 -5.03
N CYS A 350 -7.22 6.26 -4.08
CA CYS A 350 -8.33 7.14 -3.70
C CYS A 350 -8.70 8.13 -4.82
N LEU A 351 -7.72 8.70 -5.52
CA LEU A 351 -7.93 9.63 -6.64
C LEU A 351 -8.57 8.94 -7.85
N LEU A 352 -8.15 7.71 -8.12
CA LEU A 352 -8.74 6.84 -9.15
C LEU A 352 -10.10 6.23 -8.72
N GLU A 353 -10.46 6.36 -7.44
CA GLU A 353 -11.70 5.79 -6.86
C GLU A 353 -11.82 4.27 -7.08
N LEU A 354 -10.70 3.56 -6.92
CA LEU A 354 -10.68 2.11 -7.07
C LEU A 354 -11.52 1.45 -5.97
N ASP A 355 -12.52 0.67 -6.33
CA ASP A 355 -13.46 0.04 -5.39
C ASP A 355 -14.00 1.06 -4.36
N GLN A 356 -13.78 0.79 -3.06
CA GLN A 356 -14.18 1.69 -1.95
C GLN A 356 -13.09 2.70 -1.55
N CYS A 357 -11.95 2.78 -2.27
CA CYS A 357 -10.86 3.69 -1.91
C CYS A 357 -11.30 5.16 -1.94
N GLY A 358 -12.27 5.50 -2.81
CA GLY A 358 -12.86 6.83 -2.91
C GLY A 358 -13.95 7.15 -1.89
N ALA A 359 -14.23 6.28 -0.91
CA ALA A 359 -15.30 6.47 0.05
C ALA A 359 -15.09 7.71 0.93
N SER A 360 -16.09 8.59 0.93
CA SER A 360 -16.16 9.79 1.78
C SER A 360 -16.95 9.46 3.04
N VAL A 361 -16.29 9.55 4.21
CA VAL A 361 -16.87 9.13 5.51
C VAL A 361 -16.80 10.29 6.50
N ASP A 362 -17.97 10.79 6.93
CA ASP A 362 -18.08 11.93 7.83
C ASP A 362 -17.76 11.55 9.28
N ASP A 363 -18.29 10.43 9.78
CA ASP A 363 -17.98 9.93 11.11
C ASP A 363 -16.77 9.00 11.08
N LEU A 364 -15.64 9.48 11.59
CA LEU A 364 -14.42 8.70 11.68
C LEU A 364 -14.52 7.47 12.61
N ASN A 365 -15.54 7.41 13.47
CA ASN A 365 -15.81 6.23 14.29
C ASN A 365 -16.37 5.07 13.47
N GLU A 366 -16.99 5.37 12.33
CA GLU A 366 -17.55 4.41 11.39
C GLU A 366 -16.62 4.11 10.19
N LEU A 367 -15.43 4.73 10.17
CA LEU A 367 -14.51 4.67 9.04
C LEU A 367 -14.16 3.24 8.64
N ASP A 368 -13.92 2.37 9.60
CA ASP A 368 -13.53 0.98 9.40
C ASP A 368 -14.57 0.11 8.69
N LYS A 369 -15.81 0.56 8.63
CA LYS A 369 -16.88 -0.09 7.86
C LYS A 369 -16.72 0.12 6.36
N TYR A 370 -16.18 1.27 5.96
CA TYR A 370 -16.13 1.71 4.58
C TYR A 370 -14.72 1.77 4.01
N TRP A 371 -13.70 2.05 4.83
CA TRP A 371 -12.34 2.26 4.38
C TRP A 371 -11.33 1.59 5.31
N ARG A 372 -10.54 0.68 4.76
CA ARG A 372 -9.58 -0.15 5.50
C ARG A 372 -8.23 -0.10 4.81
N ASN A 373 -7.28 0.54 5.44
CA ASN A 373 -5.96 0.81 4.89
C ASN A 373 -5.18 -0.45 4.48
N TYR A 374 -5.27 -1.55 5.23
CA TYR A 374 -4.58 -2.79 4.89
C TYR A 374 -5.04 -3.44 3.57
N LYS A 375 -6.23 -3.07 3.04
CA LYS A 375 -6.69 -3.52 1.72
C LYS A 375 -6.07 -2.72 0.58
N ILE A 376 -5.45 -1.57 0.85
CA ILE A 376 -5.01 -0.62 -0.17
C ILE A 376 -3.49 -0.66 -0.35
N TYR A 377 -2.72 -0.54 0.75
CA TYR A 377 -1.27 -0.29 0.64
C TYR A 377 -0.39 -1.17 1.55
N PRO A 378 -0.45 -2.50 1.45
CA PRO A 378 0.58 -3.36 2.05
C PRO A 378 1.98 -3.01 1.52
N MET A 379 3.03 -3.66 2.03
CA MET A 379 4.34 -3.62 1.39
C MET A 379 4.25 -4.14 -0.04
N GLY A 380 5.01 -3.58 -0.99
CA GLY A 380 4.93 -3.99 -2.40
C GLY A 380 3.61 -3.66 -3.11
N CYS A 381 2.68 -2.93 -2.47
CA CYS A 381 1.39 -2.59 -3.08
C CYS A 381 1.56 -1.89 -4.43
N ASN A 382 0.67 -2.18 -5.36
CA ASN A 382 0.75 -1.63 -6.70
C ASN A 382 -0.62 -1.42 -7.34
N ILE A 383 -0.65 -0.52 -8.32
CA ILE A 383 -1.78 -0.28 -9.20
C ILE A 383 -1.32 -0.58 -10.62
N GLN A 384 -2.07 -1.37 -11.35
CA GLN A 384 -1.82 -1.72 -12.73
C GLN A 384 -3.05 -1.36 -13.58
N LEU A 385 -2.85 -0.55 -14.61
CA LEU A 385 -3.85 -0.27 -15.62
C LEU A 385 -3.45 -1.00 -16.89
N ILE A 386 -4.25 -1.97 -17.30
CA ILE A 386 -4.00 -2.82 -18.47
C ILE A 386 -4.91 -2.36 -19.61
N PHE A 387 -4.30 -2.00 -20.73
CA PHE A 387 -4.98 -1.48 -21.91
C PHE A 387 -5.16 -2.56 -22.96
N TYR A 388 -6.36 -2.64 -23.53
CA TYR A 388 -6.77 -3.63 -24.52
C TYR A 388 -7.19 -2.95 -25.80
N ARG A 389 -6.76 -3.52 -26.94
CA ARG A 389 -7.16 -3.07 -28.28
C ARG A 389 -7.83 -4.20 -29.08
N PRO A 390 -8.65 -3.87 -30.09
CA PRO A 390 -9.18 -4.89 -31.00
C PRO A 390 -8.05 -5.67 -31.69
N THR A 391 -8.15 -7.00 -31.73
CA THR A 391 -7.14 -7.90 -32.33
C THR A 391 -6.91 -7.66 -33.81
N LYS A 392 -7.93 -7.13 -34.55
CA LYS A 392 -7.81 -6.78 -35.98
C LYS A 392 -7.04 -5.47 -36.22
N GLN A 393 -6.78 -4.69 -35.17
CA GLN A 393 -6.02 -3.45 -35.26
C GLN A 393 -4.53 -3.78 -35.30
N LYS A 394 -3.86 -3.57 -36.44
CA LYS A 394 -2.42 -3.85 -36.59
C LYS A 394 -1.60 -3.03 -35.55
N ALA A 395 -0.55 -3.65 -35.04
CA ALA A 395 0.37 -3.04 -34.07
C ALA A 395 0.96 -1.68 -34.52
N ASN A 396 0.99 -1.42 -35.83
CA ASN A 396 1.55 -0.21 -36.45
C ASN A 396 0.51 0.88 -36.74
N SER A 397 -0.72 0.83 -36.18
CA SER A 397 -1.59 1.99 -36.29
C SER A 397 -1.07 3.08 -35.35
N GLN A 398 -0.35 4.06 -35.90
CA GLN A 398 0.23 5.22 -35.20
C GLN A 398 -0.86 6.21 -34.69
N LYS A 399 -2.11 5.77 -34.55
CA LYS A 399 -3.16 6.63 -34.02
C LYS A 399 -3.03 6.75 -32.51
N PRO A 400 -2.98 7.96 -31.96
CA PRO A 400 -2.97 8.19 -30.51
C PRO A 400 -4.16 7.47 -29.84
N ILE A 401 -3.90 6.82 -28.71
CA ILE A 401 -4.91 6.11 -27.93
C ILE A 401 -5.96 7.07 -27.38
N ALA A 402 -5.57 8.32 -27.11
CA ALA A 402 -6.40 9.37 -26.54
C ALA A 402 -7.81 9.50 -27.10
N ASN A 403 -7.93 9.36 -28.42
CA ASN A 403 -9.21 9.55 -29.14
C ASN A 403 -9.82 8.25 -29.66
N SER A 404 -9.25 7.09 -29.30
CA SER A 404 -9.79 5.81 -29.75
C SER A 404 -10.94 5.36 -28.84
N LYS A 405 -12.14 5.29 -29.41
CA LYS A 405 -13.34 4.76 -28.73
C LYS A 405 -13.29 3.24 -28.50
N ASP A 406 -12.33 2.55 -29.12
CA ASP A 406 -12.21 1.10 -29.12
C ASP A 406 -11.20 0.58 -28.09
N ILE A 407 -10.53 1.45 -27.34
CA ILE A 407 -9.60 1.04 -26.29
C ILE A 407 -10.35 0.79 -24.99
N LEU A 408 -10.12 -0.39 -24.41
CA LEU A 408 -10.61 -0.75 -23.10
C LEU A 408 -9.46 -0.71 -22.08
N VAL A 409 -9.78 -0.44 -20.83
CA VAL A 409 -8.87 -0.50 -19.71
C VAL A 409 -9.46 -1.34 -18.58
N LYS A 410 -8.60 -2.10 -17.91
CA LYS A 410 -8.88 -2.82 -16.66
C LYS A 410 -7.91 -2.34 -15.58
N ALA A 411 -8.41 -2.08 -14.37
CA ALA A 411 -7.60 -1.70 -13.23
C ALA A 411 -7.38 -2.88 -12.28
N LEU A 412 -6.15 -3.03 -11.79
CA LEU A 412 -5.82 -3.92 -10.69
C LEU A 412 -5.26 -3.10 -9.52
N LEU A 413 -5.70 -3.41 -8.32
CA LEU A 413 -5.07 -2.96 -7.06
C LEU A 413 -4.50 -4.19 -6.34
N ASN A 414 -3.21 -4.22 -6.11
CA ASN A 414 -2.52 -5.38 -5.55
C ASN A 414 -2.86 -6.66 -6.33
N GLU A 415 -2.75 -6.57 -7.66
CA GLU A 415 -3.00 -7.66 -8.63
C GLU A 415 -4.45 -8.23 -8.61
N ARG A 416 -5.41 -7.53 -7.98
CA ARG A 416 -6.83 -7.88 -7.95
C ARG A 416 -7.64 -6.89 -8.78
N GLU A 417 -8.58 -7.41 -9.57
CA GLU A 417 -9.47 -6.59 -10.38
C GLU A 417 -10.31 -5.65 -9.53
N CYS A 418 -10.38 -4.38 -9.92
CA CYS A 418 -11.09 -3.31 -9.24
C CYS A 418 -12.19 -2.71 -10.11
N THR A 419 -13.20 -2.15 -9.46
CA THR A 419 -14.16 -1.24 -10.09
C THR A 419 -13.55 0.14 -10.28
N LEU A 420 -14.01 0.85 -11.33
CA LEU A 420 -13.66 2.22 -11.66
C LEU A 420 -14.91 3.11 -11.59
N PRO A 421 -14.78 4.44 -11.39
CA PRO A 421 -15.91 5.32 -11.02
C PRO A 421 -16.90 5.64 -12.15
N ILE A 422 -16.76 5.03 -13.30
CA ILE A 422 -17.69 5.22 -14.44
C ILE A 422 -18.50 3.93 -14.70
N PRO A 423 -19.72 4.03 -15.25
CA PRO A 423 -20.50 2.85 -15.55
C PRO A 423 -19.87 2.01 -16.67
N THR A 424 -20.04 0.71 -16.58
CA THR A 424 -19.71 -0.23 -17.64
C THR A 424 -20.71 -1.39 -17.67
N ASN A 425 -21.02 -1.90 -18.84
CA ASN A 425 -21.78 -3.14 -19.03
C ASN A 425 -20.88 -4.37 -19.24
N GLN A 426 -19.56 -4.19 -19.12
CA GLN A 426 -18.56 -5.22 -19.43
C GLN A 426 -17.48 -5.31 -18.32
N HIS A 427 -17.91 -5.22 -17.05
CA HIS A 427 -16.96 -5.34 -15.92
C HIS A 427 -16.08 -6.59 -16.07
N PRO A 428 -14.75 -6.48 -15.83
CA PRO A 428 -13.98 -5.36 -15.27
C PRO A 428 -13.36 -4.41 -16.33
N TYR A 429 -13.93 -4.33 -17.53
CA TYR A 429 -13.43 -3.53 -18.64
C TYR A 429 -14.23 -2.23 -18.79
N TYR A 430 -13.52 -1.13 -18.99
CA TYR A 430 -14.06 0.22 -19.12
C TYR A 430 -13.53 0.87 -20.40
N LYS A 431 -14.31 1.74 -21.03
CA LYS A 431 -13.81 2.52 -22.17
C LYS A 431 -12.79 3.54 -21.69
N TRP A 432 -11.59 3.51 -22.28
CA TRP A 432 -10.54 4.46 -21.93
C TRP A 432 -10.92 5.91 -22.20
N SER A 433 -11.56 6.20 -23.33
CA SER A 433 -12.02 7.56 -23.67
C SER A 433 -12.87 8.17 -22.58
N ASP A 434 -13.82 7.41 -22.02
CA ASP A 434 -14.76 7.91 -21.02
C ASP A 434 -14.08 8.08 -19.65
N LEU A 435 -13.25 7.11 -19.27
CA LEU A 435 -12.47 7.17 -18.04
C LEU A 435 -11.44 8.30 -18.06
N ARG A 436 -10.74 8.48 -19.18
CA ARG A 436 -9.80 9.57 -19.40
C ARG A 436 -10.47 10.95 -19.22
N GLN A 437 -11.62 11.14 -19.86
CA GLN A 437 -12.36 12.40 -19.74
C GLN A 437 -12.81 12.66 -18.29
N TYR A 438 -13.32 11.62 -17.62
CA TYR A 438 -13.70 11.71 -16.20
C TYR A 438 -12.53 12.23 -15.33
N TYR A 439 -11.32 11.66 -15.50
CA TYR A 439 -10.17 12.08 -14.71
C TYR A 439 -9.65 13.47 -15.10
N LEU A 440 -9.67 13.84 -16.37
CA LEU A 440 -9.29 15.20 -16.79
C LEU A 440 -10.22 16.26 -16.21
N ASP A 441 -11.53 16.03 -16.24
CA ASP A 441 -12.52 16.95 -15.65
C ASP A 441 -12.34 17.07 -14.13
N LYS A 442 -12.06 15.94 -13.47
CA LYS A 442 -11.78 15.90 -12.03
C LYS A 442 -10.52 16.68 -11.66
N LEU A 443 -9.45 16.54 -12.42
CA LEU A 443 -8.21 17.29 -12.23
C LEU A 443 -8.41 18.80 -12.49
N ALA A 444 -9.10 19.16 -13.55
CA ALA A 444 -9.38 20.58 -13.89
C ALA A 444 -10.18 21.29 -12.78
N LYS A 445 -11.20 20.63 -12.23
CA LYS A 445 -11.96 21.17 -11.09
C LYS A 445 -11.08 21.39 -9.85
N PHE A 446 -10.18 20.46 -9.56
CA PHE A 446 -9.25 20.65 -8.44
C PHE A 446 -8.25 21.79 -8.69
N GLU A 447 -7.70 21.90 -9.89
CA GLU A 447 -6.74 22.95 -10.24
C GLU A 447 -7.37 24.35 -10.15
N GLN A 448 -8.62 24.49 -10.60
CA GLN A 448 -9.38 25.74 -10.41
C GLN A 448 -9.51 26.08 -8.92
N ARG A 449 -9.89 25.10 -8.10
CA ARG A 449 -10.04 25.28 -6.65
C ARG A 449 -8.71 25.64 -5.98
N GLU A 450 -7.61 25.00 -6.36
CA GLU A 450 -6.28 25.32 -5.84
C GLU A 450 -5.84 26.73 -6.22
N ALA A 451 -6.10 27.16 -7.46
CA ALA A 451 -5.82 28.51 -7.92
C ALA A 451 -6.63 29.56 -7.14
N GLU A 452 -7.91 29.32 -6.91
CA GLU A 452 -8.78 30.19 -6.08
C GLU A 452 -8.27 30.28 -4.64
N TYR A 453 -7.79 29.18 -4.05
CA TYR A 453 -7.19 29.18 -2.73
C TYR A 453 -5.90 30.02 -2.69
N LEU A 454 -5.00 29.83 -3.66
CA LEU A 454 -3.74 30.57 -3.73
C LEU A 454 -3.93 32.07 -3.97
N SER A 455 -4.96 32.48 -4.72
CA SER A 455 -5.26 33.89 -4.97
C SER A 455 -5.76 34.65 -3.73
N LYS A 456 -6.13 33.94 -2.66
CA LYS A 456 -6.63 34.52 -1.38
C LYS A 456 -5.56 34.54 -0.27
N GLN A 457 -4.35 34.05 -0.56
CA GLN A 457 -3.20 34.07 0.36
C GLN A 457 -2.30 35.28 0.09
#